data_018c999d72b61eb1fcc8aeeb0f6c67ca
#
_entry.id   018c999d72b61eb1fcc8aeeb0f6c67ca
#
_cell.length_a   1.000
_cell.length_b   1.000
_cell.length_c   1.000
_cell.angle_alpha   90.00
_cell.angle_beta   90.00
_cell.angle_gamma   90.00
#
_symmetry.space_group_name_H-M   'P 1'
#
loop_
_entity.id
_entity.type
_entity.pdbx_description
1 polymer ?
#
loop_
_entity_poly.entity_id
_entity_poly.type
_entity_poly.pdbx_seq_one_letter_code
_entity_poly.pdbx_strand_id
1 'polypeptide(L)'
;MKYIVYILLFFPVWVTAQTYKYIGIEDGLSNRRIFNIQKDAQGYMWFLTNEGMDRYNGKDIKHYKLNKEGTILDAPIRLGWLYTEPHIGIWVVGKQGRVFQYEADRDDFKMVYKLPDTSEAISCGYLDRNDNI
;
A
#
# COMPACT_ATOMS: atom_id res chain seq x y z
N MET A 1 49.16 18.40 -27.21
CA MET A 1 48.41 18.65 -25.94
C MET A 1 47.22 19.63 -26.03
N LYS A 2 47.14 20.49 -27.07
CA LYS A 2 46.01 21.44 -27.20
C LYS A 2 44.66 20.80 -27.59
N TYR A 3 44.62 19.61 -28.18
CA TYR A 3 43.39 18.98 -28.67
C TYR A 3 42.70 18.09 -27.64
N ILE A 4 43.37 17.68 -26.56
CA ILE A 4 42.78 16.86 -25.47
C ILE A 4 41.79 17.67 -24.65
N VAL A 5 41.99 18.96 -24.49
CA VAL A 5 41.11 19.86 -23.74
C VAL A 5 39.74 20.02 -24.40
N TYR A 6 39.67 19.97 -25.74
CA TYR A 6 38.40 20.10 -26.47
C TYR A 6 37.56 18.84 -26.44
N ILE A 7 38.16 17.67 -26.26
CA ILE A 7 37.40 16.40 -26.13
C ILE A 7 36.68 16.32 -24.77
N LEU A 8 37.24 16.88 -23.71
CA LEU A 8 36.65 16.92 -22.38
C LEU A 8 35.41 17.83 -22.29
N LEU A 9 35.31 18.82 -23.18
CA LEU A 9 34.14 19.76 -23.22
C LEU A 9 32.91 19.16 -23.93
N PHE A 10 33.07 18.02 -24.65
CA PHE A 10 32.00 17.38 -25.38
C PHE A 10 31.41 16.14 -24.68
N PHE A 11 31.81 15.84 -23.44
CA PHE A 11 31.17 14.78 -22.69
C PHE A 11 29.81 15.33 -22.15
N PRO A 12 28.67 14.84 -22.64
CA PRO A 12 27.38 15.23 -22.07
C PRO A 12 27.30 14.72 -20.64
N VAL A 13 27.37 15.63 -19.68
CA VAL A 13 27.09 15.32 -18.29
C VAL A 13 25.59 15.04 -18.20
N TRP A 14 25.21 13.77 -18.16
CA TRP A 14 23.85 13.36 -17.90
C TRP A 14 23.52 13.64 -16.43
N VAL A 15 23.08 14.86 -16.16
CA VAL A 15 22.55 15.24 -14.85
C VAL A 15 21.14 14.67 -14.76
N THR A 16 20.97 13.56 -14.05
CA THR A 16 19.65 13.04 -13.70
C THR A 16 19.16 13.84 -12.51
N ALA A 17 18.23 14.77 -12.75
CA ALA A 17 17.51 15.43 -11.68
C ALA A 17 16.53 14.42 -11.05
N GLN A 18 16.71 14.12 -9.77
CA GLN A 18 15.72 13.35 -9.01
C GLN A 18 14.57 14.28 -8.65
N THR A 19 13.39 13.97 -9.15
CA THR A 19 12.16 14.68 -8.80
C THR A 19 11.49 13.95 -7.64
N TYR A 20 11.32 14.64 -6.51
CA TYR A 20 10.55 14.15 -5.37
C TYR A 20 9.11 14.65 -5.51
N LYS A 21 8.14 13.76 -5.33
CA LYS A 21 6.74 14.12 -5.22
C LYS A 21 6.29 13.87 -3.78
N TYR A 22 5.82 14.91 -3.14
CA TYR A 22 5.09 14.79 -1.88
C TYR A 22 3.66 14.34 -2.18
N ILE A 23 3.13 13.41 -1.38
CA ILE A 23 1.74 12.96 -1.45
C ILE A 23 1.13 13.15 -0.07
N GLY A 24 0.08 13.96 0.00
CA GLY A 24 -0.58 14.34 1.24
C GLY A 24 -2.10 14.24 1.17
N ILE A 25 -2.76 14.78 2.17
CA ILE A 25 -4.24 14.87 2.24
C ILE A 25 -4.78 15.68 1.07
N GLU A 26 -4.05 16.70 0.65
CA GLU A 26 -4.39 17.59 -0.47
C GLU A 26 -4.43 16.83 -1.81
N ASP A 27 -3.69 15.72 -1.91
CA ASP A 27 -3.67 14.83 -3.08
C ASP A 27 -4.71 13.70 -2.98
N GLY A 28 -5.44 13.63 -1.86
CA GLY A 28 -6.52 12.65 -1.65
C GLY A 28 -6.18 11.50 -0.70
N LEU A 29 -5.03 11.53 0.00
CA LEU A 29 -4.80 10.55 1.08
C LEU A 29 -5.88 10.67 2.15
N SER A 30 -6.40 9.55 2.59
CA SER A 30 -7.46 9.49 3.60
C SER A 30 -6.98 9.90 4.99
N ASN A 31 -5.71 9.68 5.30
CA ASN A 31 -5.10 10.04 6.57
C ASN A 31 -3.60 10.32 6.44
N ARG A 32 -3.07 11.25 7.24
CA ARG A 32 -1.62 11.54 7.31
C ARG A 32 -0.81 10.42 7.94
N ARG A 33 -1.46 9.57 8.74
CA ARG A 33 -0.79 8.48 9.43
C ARG A 33 -0.81 7.24 8.56
N ILE A 34 0.34 6.94 7.96
CA ILE A 34 0.57 5.77 7.11
C ILE A 34 1.31 4.73 7.93
N PHE A 35 0.82 3.49 7.93
CA PHE A 35 1.37 2.38 8.68
C PHE A 35 2.20 1.44 7.83
N ASN A 36 1.82 1.30 6.57
CA ASN A 36 2.53 0.47 5.62
C ASN A 36 2.37 1.03 4.21
N ILE A 37 3.39 0.84 3.40
CA ILE A 37 3.41 1.23 2.00
C ILE A 37 3.94 0.04 1.21
N GLN A 38 3.21 -0.36 0.18
CA GLN A 38 3.61 -1.43 -0.73
C GLN A 38 3.34 -1.02 -2.18
N LYS A 39 4.14 -1.57 -3.09
CA LYS A 39 3.91 -1.43 -4.52
C LYS A 39 3.48 -2.78 -5.08
N ASP A 40 2.39 -2.79 -5.84
CA ASP A 40 1.93 -4.02 -6.49
C ASP A 40 2.62 -4.27 -7.85
N ALA A 41 2.32 -5.44 -8.44
CA ALA A 41 2.88 -5.84 -9.72
C ALA A 41 2.41 -4.95 -10.90
N GLN A 42 1.29 -4.27 -10.76
CA GLN A 42 0.74 -3.32 -11.74
C GLN A 42 1.37 -1.94 -11.63
N GLY A 43 2.15 -1.69 -10.57
CA GLY A 43 2.85 -0.43 -10.33
C GLY A 43 2.07 0.55 -9.45
N TYR A 44 0.89 0.18 -8.95
CA TYR A 44 0.16 1.00 -7.98
C TYR A 44 0.88 1.01 -6.63
N MET A 45 0.82 2.17 -5.97
CA MET A 45 1.28 2.30 -4.58
C MET A 45 0.08 2.18 -3.65
N TRP A 46 0.19 1.31 -2.67
CA TRP A 46 -0.83 1.07 -1.67
C TRP A 46 -0.38 1.59 -0.31
N PHE A 47 -1.24 2.35 0.33
CA PHE A 47 -0.99 2.96 1.63
C PHE A 47 -2.01 2.43 2.63
N LEU A 48 -1.55 1.77 3.68
CA LEU A 48 -2.39 1.40 4.81
C LEU A 48 -2.42 2.57 5.78
N THR A 49 -3.61 3.12 5.99
CA THR A 49 -3.85 4.28 6.86
C THR A 49 -4.79 3.95 8.01
N ASN A 50 -5.01 4.89 8.91
CA ASN A 50 -6.01 4.77 9.97
C ASN A 50 -7.44 4.66 9.43
N GLU A 51 -7.72 5.24 8.27
CA GLU A 51 -9.07 5.30 7.69
C GLU A 51 -9.35 4.15 6.71
N GLY A 52 -8.35 3.32 6.40
CA GLY A 52 -8.45 2.23 5.45
C GLY A 52 -7.26 2.14 4.52
N MET A 53 -7.52 1.72 3.30
CA MET A 53 -6.50 1.58 2.26
C MET A 53 -6.66 2.68 1.21
N ASP A 54 -5.55 3.27 0.81
CA ASP A 54 -5.46 4.17 -0.32
C ASP A 54 -4.62 3.56 -1.43
N ARG A 55 -5.08 3.65 -2.68
CA ARG A 55 -4.33 3.22 -3.87
C ARG A 55 -4.02 4.42 -4.74
N TYR A 56 -2.75 4.64 -5.00
CA TYR A 56 -2.24 5.68 -5.89
C TYR A 56 -1.80 5.10 -7.22
N ASN A 57 -2.31 5.64 -8.32
CA ASN A 57 -2.03 5.19 -9.69
C ASN A 57 -0.98 6.03 -10.42
N GLY A 58 -0.27 6.92 -9.70
CA GLY A 58 0.65 7.89 -10.29
C GLY A 58 0.03 9.29 -10.46
N LYS A 59 -1.29 9.41 -10.46
CA LYS A 59 -2.04 10.65 -10.63
C LYS A 59 -3.08 10.85 -9.52
N ASP A 60 -4.00 9.89 -9.38
CA ASP A 60 -5.16 9.96 -8.49
C ASP A 60 -5.04 8.96 -7.36
N ILE A 61 -5.69 9.24 -6.23
CA ILE A 61 -5.79 8.35 -5.08
C ILE A 61 -7.23 7.86 -4.96
N LYS A 62 -7.40 6.53 -4.90
CA LYS A 62 -8.67 5.89 -4.57
C LYS A 62 -8.63 5.36 -3.16
N HIS A 63 -9.65 5.71 -2.38
CA HIS A 63 -9.81 5.27 -1.00
C HIS A 63 -10.75 4.07 -0.87
N TYR A 64 -10.34 3.07 -0.09
CA TYR A 64 -11.12 1.86 0.24
C TYR A 64 -11.35 1.81 1.75
N LYS A 65 -12.63 1.83 2.15
CA LYS A 65 -13.02 1.63 3.53
C LYS A 65 -13.09 0.13 3.82
N LEU A 66 -12.24 -0.36 4.70
CA LEU A 66 -12.18 -1.78 5.06
C LEU A 66 -13.29 -2.22 6.02
N ASN A 67 -14.29 -1.36 6.24
CA ASN A 67 -15.40 -1.60 7.15
C ASN A 67 -16.73 -1.63 6.39
N LYS A 68 -17.13 -2.80 5.88
CA LYS A 68 -18.33 -2.93 5.03
C LYS A 68 -19.54 -3.55 5.69
N GLU A 69 -19.45 -4.07 6.91
CA GLU A 69 -20.55 -4.80 7.52
C GLU A 69 -21.51 -3.94 8.36
N GLY A 70 -21.56 -2.62 8.14
CA GLY A 70 -22.51 -1.76 8.84
C GLY A 70 -22.29 -1.70 10.37
N THR A 71 -21.34 -2.39 10.88
CA THR A 71 -20.87 -2.27 12.24
C THR A 71 -19.99 -1.04 12.30
N ILE A 72 -20.46 -0.01 12.96
CA ILE A 72 -19.68 1.14 13.34
C ILE A 72 -18.46 0.59 14.09
N LEU A 73 -17.34 0.45 13.38
CA LEU A 73 -16.08 0.27 14.07
C LEU A 73 -15.69 1.64 14.60
N ASP A 74 -16.08 1.91 15.84
CA ASP A 74 -15.60 3.04 16.62
C ASP A 74 -14.09 3.01 16.86
N ALA A 75 -13.41 2.01 16.31
CA ALA A 75 -11.98 1.91 16.34
C ALA A 75 -11.45 1.78 14.91
N PRO A 76 -10.56 2.67 14.48
CA PRO A 76 -9.83 2.49 13.23
C PRO A 76 -9.20 1.10 13.21
N ILE A 77 -9.12 0.48 12.02
CA ILE A 77 -8.41 -0.80 11.87
C ILE A 77 -6.99 -0.57 12.39
N ARG A 78 -6.79 -0.89 13.65
CA ARG A 78 -5.50 -0.66 14.30
C ARG A 78 -4.50 -1.57 13.61
N LEU A 79 -3.71 -0.93 12.73
CA LEU A 79 -2.39 -1.38 12.36
C LEU A 79 -2.32 -2.85 12.01
N GLY A 80 -2.46 -3.13 10.75
CA GLY A 80 -2.26 -4.43 10.19
C GLY A 80 -1.00 -4.49 9.33
N TRP A 81 -0.87 -5.58 8.66
CA TRP A 81 0.13 -5.80 7.64
C TRP A 81 -0.54 -5.73 6.27
N LEU A 82 0.16 -5.14 5.35
CA LEU A 82 -0.19 -5.09 3.94
C LEU A 82 0.80 -5.97 3.18
N TYR A 83 0.26 -6.90 2.42
CA TYR A 83 1.03 -7.80 1.55
C TYR A 83 0.63 -7.57 0.11
N THR A 84 1.62 -7.49 -0.78
CA THR A 84 1.42 -7.36 -2.23
C THR A 84 2.36 -8.32 -2.95
N GLU A 85 1.93 -9.56 -3.11
CA GLU A 85 2.71 -10.57 -3.82
C GLU A 85 2.08 -10.84 -5.19
N PRO A 86 2.88 -10.98 -6.27
CA PRO A 86 2.36 -11.16 -7.62
C PRO A 86 1.43 -12.37 -7.79
N HIS A 87 1.62 -13.42 -6.98
CA HIS A 87 0.86 -14.66 -7.05
C HIS A 87 -0.26 -14.77 -6.02
N ILE A 88 -0.17 -14.00 -4.94
CA ILE A 88 -1.10 -14.06 -3.80
C ILE A 88 -2.08 -12.87 -3.83
N GLY A 89 -1.73 -11.81 -4.57
CA GLY A 89 -2.53 -10.59 -4.65
C GLY A 89 -2.27 -9.64 -3.48
N ILE A 90 -3.28 -8.83 -3.16
CA ILE A 90 -3.18 -7.77 -2.16
C ILE A 90 -4.02 -8.16 -0.95
N TRP A 91 -3.37 -8.25 0.19
CA TRP A 91 -3.97 -8.66 1.46
C TRP A 91 -3.72 -7.66 2.56
N VAL A 92 -4.72 -7.46 3.40
CA VAL A 92 -4.62 -6.63 4.59
C VAL A 92 -5.00 -7.46 5.81
N VAL A 93 -4.12 -7.53 6.77
CA VAL A 93 -4.34 -8.21 8.04
C VAL A 93 -4.46 -7.15 9.15
N GLY A 94 -5.64 -6.98 9.69
CA GLY A 94 -5.91 -6.08 10.80
C GLY A 94 -5.59 -6.70 12.15
N LYS A 95 -5.11 -5.92 13.11
CA LYS A 95 -4.83 -6.38 14.49
C LYS A 95 -6.01 -6.98 15.24
N GLN A 96 -7.23 -6.67 14.80
CA GLN A 96 -8.46 -7.20 15.39
C GLN A 96 -8.84 -8.58 14.80
N GLY A 97 -7.90 -9.27 14.17
CA GLY A 97 -8.14 -10.59 13.62
C GLY A 97 -8.97 -10.62 12.34
N ARG A 98 -9.07 -9.50 11.65
CA ARG A 98 -9.76 -9.42 10.36
C ARG A 98 -8.78 -9.47 9.23
N VAL A 99 -9.07 -10.27 8.23
CA VAL A 99 -8.24 -10.42 7.02
C VAL A 99 -9.08 -10.05 5.81
N PHE A 100 -8.54 -9.17 5.00
CA PHE A 100 -9.18 -8.69 3.78
C PHE A 100 -8.31 -9.02 2.58
N GLN A 101 -8.95 -9.45 1.50
CA GLN A 101 -8.34 -9.66 0.19
C GLN A 101 -8.91 -8.66 -0.81
N TYR A 102 -8.05 -8.08 -1.64
CA TYR A 102 -8.49 -7.25 -2.73
C TYR A 102 -8.98 -8.11 -3.90
N GLU A 103 -10.20 -7.84 -4.34
CA GLU A 103 -10.81 -8.45 -5.51
C GLU A 103 -10.74 -7.46 -6.69
N ALA A 104 -9.88 -7.74 -7.67
CA ALA A 104 -9.65 -6.83 -8.81
C ALA A 104 -10.90 -6.64 -9.68
N ASP A 105 -11.71 -7.71 -9.85
CA ASP A 105 -12.94 -7.66 -10.65
C ASP A 105 -13.99 -6.71 -10.06
N ARG A 106 -13.97 -6.52 -8.75
CA ARG A 106 -14.89 -5.65 -8.02
C ARG A 106 -14.27 -4.30 -7.69
N ASP A 107 -12.96 -4.19 -7.90
CA ASP A 107 -12.14 -3.05 -7.48
C ASP A 107 -12.40 -2.66 -6.02
N ASP A 108 -12.36 -3.68 -5.13
CA ASP A 108 -12.72 -3.52 -3.72
C ASP A 108 -12.15 -4.64 -2.85
N PHE A 109 -12.18 -4.44 -1.51
CA PHE A 109 -11.74 -5.43 -0.54
C PHE A 109 -12.92 -6.28 -0.04
N LYS A 110 -12.67 -7.57 0.13
CA LYS A 110 -13.57 -8.52 0.77
C LYS A 110 -12.93 -9.04 2.04
N MET A 111 -13.69 -9.07 3.12
CA MET A 111 -13.28 -9.77 4.33
C MET A 111 -13.36 -11.28 4.09
N VAL A 112 -12.22 -11.95 4.20
CA VAL A 112 -12.10 -13.40 3.95
C VAL A 112 -11.98 -14.20 5.24
N TYR A 113 -11.54 -13.55 6.32
CA TYR A 113 -11.42 -14.19 7.62
C TYR A 113 -11.61 -13.19 8.77
N LYS A 114 -12.21 -13.68 9.85
CA LYS A 114 -12.33 -12.98 11.13
C LYS A 114 -12.03 -13.97 12.24
N LEU A 115 -11.06 -13.64 13.11
CA LEU A 115 -10.84 -14.41 14.34
C LEU A 115 -12.12 -14.41 15.20
N PRO A 116 -12.43 -15.51 15.88
CA PRO A 116 -13.43 -15.50 16.92
C PRO A 116 -13.14 -14.37 17.92
N ASP A 117 -14.21 -13.81 18.52
CA ASP A 117 -14.09 -12.71 19.48
C ASP A 117 -13.30 -13.18 20.73
N THR A 118 -11.99 -13.20 20.58
CA THR A 118 -11.04 -13.41 21.66
C THR A 118 -10.37 -12.07 21.94
N SER A 119 -9.93 -11.88 23.16
CA SER A 119 -9.13 -10.71 23.56
C SER A 119 -7.75 -10.66 22.90
N GLU A 120 -7.46 -11.62 22.03
CA GLU A 120 -6.17 -11.80 21.37
C GLU A 120 -6.12 -10.97 20.08
N ALA A 121 -5.06 -10.20 19.94
CA ALA A 121 -4.76 -9.45 18.73
C ALA A 121 -3.72 -10.22 17.91
N ILE A 122 -3.90 -10.25 16.58
CA ILE A 122 -2.86 -10.76 15.68
C ILE A 122 -1.63 -9.85 15.83
N SER A 123 -0.51 -10.42 16.26
CA SER A 123 0.75 -9.69 16.41
C SER A 123 1.59 -9.71 15.13
N CYS A 124 1.47 -10.77 14.32
CA CYS A 124 2.08 -10.90 13.00
C CYS A 124 1.27 -11.89 12.15
N GLY A 125 1.36 -11.78 10.85
CA GLY A 125 0.78 -12.72 9.89
C GLY A 125 1.80 -13.01 8.80
N TYR A 126 1.74 -14.20 8.23
CA TYR A 126 2.51 -14.60 7.08
C TYR A 126 1.57 -15.31 6.10
N LEU A 127 1.66 -14.96 4.83
CA LEU A 127 0.96 -15.65 3.75
C LEU A 127 1.96 -16.56 3.04
N ASP A 128 1.68 -17.85 3.00
CA ASP A 128 2.50 -18.76 2.23
C ASP A 128 2.05 -18.84 0.76
N ARG A 129 2.80 -19.56 -0.07
CA ARG A 129 2.49 -19.70 -1.51
C ARG A 129 1.25 -20.55 -1.79
N ASN A 130 0.66 -21.18 -0.78
CA ASN A 130 -0.50 -22.04 -0.89
C ASN A 130 -1.75 -21.38 -0.28
N ASP A 131 -1.77 -20.05 -0.16
CA ASP A 131 -2.85 -19.25 0.42
C ASP A 131 -3.20 -19.60 1.89
N ASN A 132 -2.25 -20.18 2.65
CA ASN A 132 -2.41 -20.40 4.08
C ASN A 132 -1.97 -19.14 4.85
N ILE A 133 -2.75 -18.78 5.88
CA ILE A 133 -2.53 -17.65 6.79
C ILE A 133 -2.01 -18.18 8.13
#